data_30352edf5d49aa9c0c1cd63c987c5a70
#
_entry.id   30352edf5d49aa9c0c1cd63c987c5a70
#
_cell.length_a   1.000
_cell.length_b   1.000
_cell.length_c   1.000
_cell.angle_alpha   90.00
_cell.angle_beta   90.00
_cell.angle_gamma   90.00
#
_symmetry.space_group_name_H-M   'P 1'
#
loop_
_entity.id
_entity.type
_entity.pdbx_description
1 polymer ?
#
loop_
_entity_poly.entity_id
_entity_poly.type
_entity_poly.pdbx_seq_one_letter_code
_entity_poly.pdbx_strand_id
1 'polypeptide(L)'
;MDCFYEQFQTKDYRSIEKIINILKKVSLFIAILLMAMLNIVGAIFFALVYFGISLLSRQIIVEYEYELTGNELSIYKIMNKSKRRELGSFNIKEISSVRTLEKLNGNTKFIKAYLSDLGIKPMVYVVNTSEGVTGFQLAVDEKLLDLIKKVNPLVFY
;
A
#
# COMPACT_ATOMS: atom_id res chain seq x y z
N MET A 1 -20.17 -21.23 3.75
CA MET A 1 -19.65 -20.58 4.96
C MET A 1 -18.87 -19.38 4.48
N ASP A 2 -19.42 -18.18 4.67
CA ASP A 2 -18.76 -16.97 4.19
C ASP A 2 -17.54 -16.72 5.08
N CYS A 3 -16.36 -17.06 4.55
CA CYS A 3 -15.11 -16.80 5.23
C CYS A 3 -14.79 -15.31 5.05
N PHE A 4 -14.71 -14.58 6.15
CA PHE A 4 -14.25 -13.21 6.17
C PHE A 4 -12.95 -13.12 6.96
N TYR A 5 -11.93 -12.52 6.37
CA TYR A 5 -10.66 -12.29 7.02
C TYR A 5 -9.99 -11.02 6.50
N GLU A 6 -9.47 -10.22 7.40
CA GLU A 6 -8.71 -9.01 7.09
C GLU A 6 -7.30 -9.12 7.67
N GLN A 7 -6.30 -8.80 6.86
CA GLN A 7 -4.92 -8.64 7.28
C GLN A 7 -4.47 -7.21 7.00
N PHE A 8 -3.99 -6.54 8.04
CA PHE A 8 -3.39 -5.21 7.91
C PHE A 8 -1.87 -5.30 7.97
N GLN A 9 -1.21 -4.61 7.04
CA GLN A 9 0.22 -4.34 7.08
C GLN A 9 0.44 -2.86 7.41
N THR A 10 0.87 -2.59 8.62
CA THR A 10 1.12 -1.23 9.12
C THR A 10 2.48 -1.17 9.78
N LYS A 11 3.13 -0.01 9.70
CA LYS A 11 4.34 0.34 10.44
C LYS A 11 4.05 1.40 11.48
N ASP A 12 4.89 1.50 12.48
CA ASP A 12 4.83 2.63 13.41
C ASP A 12 5.38 3.91 12.74
N TYR A 13 4.47 4.69 12.21
CA TYR A 13 4.77 5.98 11.59
C TYR A 13 4.70 7.17 12.56
N ARG A 14 4.47 6.97 13.87
CA ARG A 14 4.23 8.05 14.84
C ARG A 14 5.33 9.12 14.83
N SER A 15 6.58 8.70 14.82
CA SER A 15 7.72 9.64 14.79
C SER A 15 7.79 10.42 13.47
N ILE A 16 7.58 9.74 12.33
CA ILE A 16 7.58 10.36 11.01
C ILE A 16 6.40 11.33 10.86
N GLU A 17 5.20 10.92 11.29
CA GLU A 17 4.01 11.78 11.30
C GLU A 17 4.22 13.06 12.14
N LYS A 18 4.84 12.92 13.31
CA LYS A 18 5.15 14.05 14.18
C LYS A 18 6.08 15.04 13.50
N ILE A 19 7.16 14.55 12.87
CA ILE A 19 8.12 15.40 12.14
C ILE A 19 7.43 16.09 10.96
N ILE A 20 6.68 15.35 10.14
CA ILE A 20 5.94 15.91 9.01
C ILE A 20 4.96 16.99 9.45
N ASN A 21 4.23 16.76 10.54
CA ASN A 21 3.27 17.74 11.06
C ASN A 21 3.96 18.99 11.61
N ILE A 22 5.12 18.87 12.24
CA ILE A 22 5.93 20.01 12.68
C ILE A 22 6.39 20.81 11.46
N LEU A 23 6.97 20.16 10.45
CA LEU A 23 7.43 20.82 9.23
C LEU A 23 6.29 21.57 8.51
N LYS A 24 5.10 20.98 8.42
CA LYS A 24 3.91 21.63 7.85
C LYS A 24 3.52 22.88 8.64
N LYS A 25 3.46 22.78 9.98
CA LYS A 25 3.11 23.92 10.84
C LYS A 25 4.12 25.05 10.72
N VAL A 26 5.41 24.74 10.73
CA VAL A 26 6.50 25.72 10.58
C VAL A 26 6.41 26.39 9.21
N SER A 27 6.26 25.62 8.14
CA SER A 27 6.14 26.17 6.77
C SER A 27 4.94 27.11 6.64
N LEU A 28 3.78 26.71 7.18
CA LEU A 28 2.58 27.54 7.18
C LEU A 28 2.77 28.82 7.99
N PHE A 29 3.39 28.72 9.17
CA PHE A 29 3.67 29.89 10.03
C PHE A 29 4.57 30.90 9.32
N ILE A 30 5.66 30.43 8.66
CA ILE A 30 6.56 31.30 7.89
C ILE A 30 5.80 31.97 6.73
N ALA A 31 4.94 31.23 6.02
CA ALA A 31 4.15 31.76 4.92
C ALA A 31 3.25 32.94 5.41
N ILE A 32 2.57 32.77 6.55
CA ILE A 32 1.71 33.79 7.13
C ILE A 32 2.53 35.02 7.57
N LEU A 33 3.69 34.79 8.19
CA LEU A 33 4.57 35.90 8.65
C LEU A 33 5.10 36.72 7.47
N LEU A 34 5.54 36.03 6.38
CA LEU A 34 6.01 36.74 5.17
C LEU A 34 4.88 37.49 4.46
N MET A 35 3.65 36.97 4.50
CA MET A 35 2.47 37.68 3.99
C MET A 35 2.20 38.96 4.78
N ALA A 36 2.31 38.90 6.10
CA ALA A 36 2.15 40.07 6.97
C ALA A 36 3.23 41.14 6.72
N MET A 37 4.43 40.70 6.29
CA MET A 37 5.54 41.60 5.89
C MET A 37 5.44 42.07 4.42
N LEU A 38 4.31 41.84 3.74
CA LEU A 38 4.08 42.15 2.33
C LEU A 38 5.07 41.48 1.37
N ASN A 39 5.77 40.44 1.80
CA ASN A 39 6.65 39.60 0.95
C ASN A 39 5.83 38.48 0.31
N ILE A 40 5.08 38.81 -0.72
CA ILE A 40 4.15 37.92 -1.40
C ILE A 40 4.89 36.74 -2.03
N VAL A 41 6.06 36.95 -2.66
CA VAL A 41 6.84 35.91 -3.30
C VAL A 41 7.31 34.86 -2.28
N GLY A 42 7.85 35.28 -1.16
CA GLY A 42 8.24 34.38 -0.08
C GLY A 42 7.07 33.62 0.52
N ALA A 43 5.92 34.26 0.70
CA ALA A 43 4.71 33.62 1.21
C ALA A 43 4.24 32.49 0.26
N ILE A 44 4.19 32.75 -1.04
CA ILE A 44 3.83 31.74 -2.06
C ILE A 44 4.82 30.58 -2.04
N PHE A 45 6.13 30.83 -1.94
CA PHE A 45 7.14 29.78 -1.87
C PHE A 45 6.89 28.83 -0.69
N PHE A 46 6.70 29.37 0.53
CA PHE A 46 6.45 28.52 1.71
C PHE A 46 5.08 27.82 1.67
N ALA A 47 4.08 28.41 1.03
CA ALA A 47 2.81 27.74 0.77
C ALA A 47 2.99 26.53 -0.17
N LEU A 48 3.82 26.64 -1.21
CA LEU A 48 4.16 25.52 -2.10
C LEU A 48 4.97 24.44 -1.36
N VAL A 49 5.89 24.82 -0.47
CA VAL A 49 6.63 23.87 0.39
C VAL A 49 5.65 23.09 1.27
N TYR A 50 4.70 23.76 1.94
CA TYR A 50 3.65 23.09 2.73
C TYR A 50 2.86 22.07 1.90
N PHE A 51 2.49 22.45 0.68
CA PHE A 51 1.76 21.57 -0.22
C PHE A 51 2.62 20.36 -0.67
N GLY A 52 3.89 20.61 -1.01
CA GLY A 52 4.87 19.56 -1.36
C GLY A 52 5.05 18.54 -0.22
N ILE A 53 5.25 18.99 1.02
CA ILE A 53 5.34 18.13 2.20
C ILE A 53 4.05 17.30 2.35
N SER A 54 2.88 17.88 2.06
CA SER A 54 1.59 17.19 2.16
C SER A 54 1.43 16.10 1.09
N LEU A 55 1.97 16.29 -0.10
CA LEU A 55 1.99 15.27 -1.15
C LEU A 55 2.98 14.14 -0.81
N LEU A 56 4.18 14.47 -0.34
CA LEU A 56 5.19 13.51 0.06
C LEU A 56 4.71 12.61 1.21
N SER A 57 3.99 13.17 2.19
CA SER A 57 3.46 12.41 3.31
C SER A 57 2.55 11.25 2.87
N ARG A 58 1.81 11.43 1.77
CA ARG A 58 0.92 10.38 1.20
C ARG A 58 1.69 9.21 0.58
N GLN A 59 2.94 9.43 0.21
CA GLN A 59 3.80 8.36 -0.35
C GLN A 59 4.62 7.65 0.72
N ILE A 60 4.96 8.35 1.81
CA ILE A 60 5.77 7.81 2.90
C ILE A 60 4.91 6.98 3.87
N ILE A 61 3.74 7.51 4.25
CA ILE A 61 2.83 6.86 5.18
C ILE A 61 1.87 6.00 4.38
N VAL A 62 2.28 4.76 4.15
CA VAL A 62 1.53 3.77 3.37
C VAL A 62 1.31 2.52 4.20
N GLU A 63 0.08 2.02 4.18
CA GLU A 63 -0.34 0.75 4.76
C GLU A 63 -1.00 -0.09 3.67
N TYR A 64 -1.01 -1.41 3.83
CA TYR A 64 -1.73 -2.30 2.94
C TYR A 64 -2.73 -3.11 3.75
N GLU A 65 -3.85 -3.39 3.13
CA GLU A 65 -4.92 -4.20 3.69
C GLU A 65 -5.30 -5.27 2.66
N TYR A 66 -5.38 -6.51 3.13
CA TYR A 66 -5.87 -7.65 2.35
C TYR A 66 -7.18 -8.10 2.97
N GLU A 67 -8.25 -8.05 2.20
CA GLU A 67 -9.60 -8.41 2.62
C GLU A 67 -10.04 -9.66 1.83
N LEU A 68 -10.25 -10.76 2.54
CA LEU A 68 -10.79 -11.99 1.98
C LEU A 68 -12.27 -12.09 2.34
N THR A 69 -13.13 -12.10 1.32
CA THR A 69 -14.57 -12.30 1.48
C THR A 69 -15.01 -13.49 0.62
N GLY A 70 -15.37 -14.59 1.28
CA GLY A 70 -15.62 -15.85 0.59
C GLY A 70 -14.35 -16.37 -0.11
N ASN A 71 -14.31 -16.30 -1.44
CA ASN A 71 -13.15 -16.66 -2.27
C ASN A 71 -12.51 -15.45 -2.97
N GLU A 72 -13.02 -14.26 -2.74
CA GLU A 72 -12.51 -13.03 -3.34
C GLU A 72 -11.51 -12.35 -2.41
N LEU A 73 -10.29 -12.12 -2.92
CA LEU A 73 -9.22 -11.40 -2.23
C LEU A 73 -9.07 -10.01 -2.84
N SER A 74 -9.43 -9.00 -2.07
CA SER A 74 -9.28 -7.59 -2.42
C SER A 74 -8.05 -7.00 -1.73
N ILE A 75 -7.29 -6.19 -2.46
CA ILE A 75 -6.03 -5.62 -2.01
C ILE A 75 -6.15 -4.11 -2.04
N TYR A 76 -5.94 -3.47 -0.90
CA TYR A 76 -6.03 -2.03 -0.76
C TYR A 76 -4.69 -1.42 -0.32
N LYS A 77 -4.43 -0.23 -0.84
CA LYS A 77 -3.38 0.67 -0.37
C LYS A 77 -4.02 1.81 0.40
N ILE A 78 -3.62 2.00 1.65
CA ILE A 78 -4.08 3.09 2.51
C ILE A 78 -2.96 4.12 2.59
N MET A 79 -3.24 5.34 2.14
CA MET A 79 -2.29 6.44 2.13
C MET A 79 -2.63 7.42 3.24
N ASN A 80 -1.61 7.78 4.05
CA ASN A 80 -1.76 8.73 5.16
C ASN A 80 -2.92 8.37 6.10
N LYS A 81 -3.15 7.07 6.34
CA LYS A 81 -4.19 6.49 7.23
C LYS A 81 -5.63 6.95 6.93
N SER A 82 -5.88 7.55 5.78
CA SER A 82 -7.20 8.14 5.48
C SER A 82 -7.71 7.81 4.08
N LYS A 83 -6.84 7.70 3.09
CA LYS A 83 -7.26 7.46 1.70
C LYS A 83 -7.02 6.01 1.30
N ARG A 84 -8.08 5.20 1.30
CA ARG A 84 -8.10 3.81 0.82
C ARG A 84 -8.23 3.81 -0.70
N ARG A 85 -7.37 3.05 -1.38
CA ARG A 85 -7.41 2.83 -2.83
C ARG A 85 -7.25 1.35 -3.10
N GLU A 86 -8.17 0.79 -3.84
CA GLU A 86 -8.07 -0.58 -4.33
C GLU A 86 -6.95 -0.67 -5.38
N LEU A 87 -6.08 -1.68 -5.23
CA LEU A 87 -5.03 -2.02 -6.17
C LEU A 87 -5.45 -3.14 -7.12
N GLY A 88 -6.37 -3.98 -6.69
CA GLY A 88 -6.98 -5.05 -7.44
C GLY A 88 -7.72 -6.02 -6.55
N SER A 89 -8.63 -6.78 -7.17
CA SER A 89 -9.38 -7.86 -6.56
C SER A 89 -9.36 -9.06 -7.49
N PHE A 90 -9.32 -10.27 -6.94
CA PHE A 90 -9.34 -11.51 -7.71
C PHE A 90 -9.88 -12.69 -6.89
N ASN A 91 -10.40 -13.68 -7.58
CA ASN A 91 -10.80 -14.92 -6.95
C ASN A 91 -9.55 -15.78 -6.66
N ILE A 92 -9.43 -16.33 -5.43
CA ILE A 92 -8.30 -17.19 -5.04
C ILE A 92 -8.16 -18.40 -5.99
N LYS A 93 -9.25 -18.89 -6.59
CA LYS A 93 -9.23 -19.99 -7.55
C LYS A 93 -8.55 -19.63 -8.87
N GLU A 94 -8.44 -18.34 -9.20
CA GLU A 94 -7.78 -17.83 -10.41
C GLU A 94 -6.26 -17.70 -10.24
N ILE A 95 -5.73 -17.94 -9.03
CA ILE A 95 -4.29 -18.00 -8.81
C ILE A 95 -3.76 -19.19 -9.57
N SER A 96 -2.85 -18.95 -10.51
CA SER A 96 -2.22 -19.99 -11.33
C SER A 96 -0.91 -20.50 -10.73
N SER A 97 -0.18 -19.66 -10.00
CA SER A 97 1.04 -20.05 -9.29
C SER A 97 1.42 -19.05 -8.21
N VAL A 98 2.12 -19.52 -7.19
CA VAL A 98 2.74 -18.69 -6.16
C VAL A 98 4.26 -18.88 -6.26
N ARG A 99 5.01 -17.78 -6.38
CA ARG A 99 6.46 -17.81 -6.62
C ARG A 99 7.19 -16.85 -5.68
N THR A 100 8.48 -17.11 -5.45
CA THR A 100 9.36 -16.13 -4.80
C THR A 100 9.71 -14.98 -5.74
N LEU A 101 10.01 -13.79 -5.18
CA LEU A 101 10.36 -12.59 -5.96
C LEU A 101 11.54 -12.79 -6.93
N GLU A 102 12.46 -13.72 -6.63
CA GLU A 102 13.68 -13.98 -7.40
C GLU A 102 13.42 -14.71 -8.75
N LYS A 103 12.25 -15.33 -8.90
CA LYS A 103 11.91 -16.15 -10.09
C LYS A 103 10.99 -15.45 -11.08
N LEU A 104 11.09 -14.12 -11.17
CA LEU A 104 10.26 -13.33 -12.07
C LEU A 104 10.93 -13.18 -13.44
N ASN A 105 10.43 -13.89 -14.43
CA ASN A 105 10.82 -13.75 -15.83
C ASN A 105 9.63 -13.24 -16.65
N GLY A 106 9.83 -12.20 -17.47
CA GLY A 106 8.96 -11.88 -18.60
C GLY A 106 8.02 -10.67 -18.41
N ASN A 107 7.16 -10.45 -19.37
CA ASN A 107 6.25 -9.31 -19.57
C ASN A 107 5.03 -9.26 -18.63
N THR A 108 5.07 -9.83 -17.44
CA THR A 108 3.95 -9.81 -16.51
C THR A 108 3.88 -8.48 -15.79
N LYS A 109 2.71 -7.87 -15.74
CA LYS A 109 2.46 -6.67 -14.94
C LYS A 109 2.50 -7.05 -13.45
N PHE A 110 3.36 -6.40 -12.68
CA PHE A 110 3.49 -6.66 -11.25
C PHE A 110 2.93 -5.49 -10.44
N ILE A 111 2.09 -5.81 -9.46
CA ILE A 111 1.54 -4.87 -8.49
C ILE A 111 2.18 -5.15 -7.14
N LYS A 112 3.04 -4.21 -6.68
CA LYS A 112 3.63 -4.29 -5.35
C LYS A 112 2.64 -3.79 -4.31
N ALA A 113 2.31 -4.65 -3.35
CA ALA A 113 1.35 -4.36 -2.31
C ALA A 113 1.80 -4.91 -0.94
N TYR A 114 3.06 -4.68 -0.54
CA TYR A 114 3.59 -5.10 0.75
C TYR A 114 4.59 -4.10 1.32
N LEU A 115 4.77 -4.13 2.65
CA LEU A 115 5.80 -3.39 3.37
C LEU A 115 7.01 -4.29 3.63
N SER A 116 8.22 -3.80 3.30
CA SER A 116 9.44 -4.61 3.27
C SER A 116 9.96 -5.07 4.64
N ASP A 117 9.57 -4.40 5.74
CA ASP A 117 10.25 -4.54 7.05
C ASP A 117 9.38 -5.18 8.14
N LEU A 118 8.34 -5.94 7.76
CA LEU A 118 7.43 -6.59 8.72
C LEU A 118 7.81 -8.04 9.04
N GLY A 119 8.96 -8.54 8.53
CA GLY A 119 9.43 -9.90 8.79
C GLY A 119 8.67 -11.00 8.02
N ILE A 120 7.61 -10.68 7.32
CA ILE A 120 6.87 -11.62 6.47
C ILE A 120 7.49 -11.61 5.08
N LYS A 121 7.89 -12.78 4.58
CA LYS A 121 8.47 -12.90 3.23
C LYS A 121 7.40 -12.65 2.17
N PRO A 122 7.59 -11.64 1.29
CA PRO A 122 6.66 -11.41 0.20
C PRO A 122 6.77 -12.50 -0.86
N MET A 123 5.62 -12.91 -1.39
CA MET A 123 5.50 -13.86 -2.49
C MET A 123 4.72 -13.21 -3.64
N VAL A 124 4.90 -13.76 -4.84
CA VAL A 124 4.17 -13.33 -6.04
C VAL A 124 3.06 -14.30 -6.32
N TYR A 125 1.85 -13.79 -6.27
CA TYR A 125 0.63 -14.50 -6.65
C TYR A 125 0.31 -14.14 -8.09
N VAL A 126 0.48 -15.09 -8.98
CA VAL A 126 0.18 -14.92 -10.41
C VAL A 126 -1.28 -15.30 -10.65
N VAL A 127 -2.05 -14.34 -11.12
CA VAL A 127 -3.50 -14.47 -11.32
C VAL A 127 -3.82 -14.32 -12.80
N ASN A 128 -4.65 -15.22 -13.32
CA ASN A 128 -5.17 -15.14 -14.68
C ASN A 128 -6.52 -14.43 -14.64
N THR A 129 -6.53 -13.14 -15.02
CA THR A 129 -7.76 -12.36 -15.13
C THR A 129 -8.23 -12.28 -16.59
N SER A 130 -9.45 -11.82 -16.82
CA SER A 130 -9.99 -11.55 -18.16
C SER A 130 -9.15 -10.51 -18.94
N GLU A 131 -8.40 -9.67 -18.25
CA GLU A 131 -7.52 -8.63 -18.82
C GLU A 131 -6.09 -9.13 -19.09
N GLY A 132 -5.79 -10.38 -18.74
CA GLY A 132 -4.47 -11.00 -18.90
C GLY A 132 -3.86 -11.48 -17.58
N VAL A 133 -2.55 -11.77 -17.61
CA VAL A 133 -1.82 -12.29 -16.45
C VAL A 133 -1.29 -11.13 -15.61
N THR A 134 -1.68 -11.08 -14.35
CA THR A 134 -1.22 -10.08 -13.39
C THR A 134 -0.54 -10.75 -12.19
N GLY A 135 0.61 -10.24 -11.77
CA GLY A 135 1.32 -10.70 -10.57
C GLY A 135 1.12 -9.75 -9.40
N PHE A 136 0.58 -10.23 -8.29
CA PHE A 136 0.46 -9.46 -7.05
C PHE A 136 1.59 -9.87 -6.10
N GLN A 137 2.41 -8.91 -5.70
CA GLN A 137 3.45 -9.11 -4.69
C GLN A 137 2.84 -8.82 -3.32
N LEU A 138 2.56 -9.87 -2.56
CA LEU A 138 1.89 -9.81 -1.26
C LEU A 138 2.76 -10.45 -0.17
N ALA A 139 2.70 -9.92 1.05
CA ALA A 139 3.27 -10.52 2.24
C ALA A 139 2.13 -11.01 3.15
N VAL A 140 1.61 -12.17 2.84
CA VAL A 140 0.45 -12.80 3.52
C VAL A 140 0.90 -13.43 4.82
N ASP A 141 0.11 -13.28 5.89
CA ASP A 141 0.34 -13.97 7.15
C ASP A 141 -0.06 -15.46 7.07
N GLU A 142 0.30 -16.23 8.08
CA GLU A 142 0.04 -17.68 8.12
C GLU A 142 -1.46 -17.98 8.00
N LYS A 143 -2.32 -17.18 8.63
CA LYS A 143 -3.76 -17.44 8.63
C LYS A 143 -4.39 -17.20 7.26
N LEU A 144 -4.05 -16.09 6.58
CA LEU A 144 -4.52 -15.83 5.24
C LEU A 144 -3.94 -16.86 4.25
N LEU A 145 -2.66 -17.24 4.44
CA LEU A 145 -2.02 -18.27 3.63
C LEU A 145 -2.75 -19.61 3.74
N ASP A 146 -3.14 -20.03 4.94
CA ASP A 146 -3.88 -21.27 5.17
C ASP A 146 -5.29 -21.23 4.55
N LEU A 147 -5.95 -20.06 4.58
CA LEU A 147 -7.23 -19.88 3.90
C LEU A 147 -7.08 -20.00 2.37
N ILE A 148 -6.03 -19.41 1.80
CA ILE A 148 -5.73 -19.55 0.37
C ILE A 148 -5.43 -21.00 0.00
N LYS A 149 -4.62 -21.72 0.80
CA LYS A 149 -4.30 -23.12 0.59
C LYS A 149 -5.52 -24.05 0.66
N LYS A 150 -6.47 -23.76 1.54
CA LYS A 150 -7.72 -24.54 1.63
C LYS A 150 -8.56 -24.45 0.36
N VAL A 151 -8.59 -23.28 -0.29
CA VAL A 151 -9.38 -23.04 -1.50
C VAL A 151 -8.65 -23.49 -2.75
N ASN A 152 -7.32 -23.30 -2.81
CA ASN A 152 -6.50 -23.61 -3.98
C ASN A 152 -5.15 -24.25 -3.56
N PRO A 153 -5.15 -25.55 -3.16
CA PRO A 153 -3.94 -26.19 -2.64
C PRO A 153 -2.85 -26.41 -3.70
N LEU A 154 -3.22 -26.53 -4.99
CA LEU A 154 -2.31 -26.92 -6.08
C LEU A 154 -1.29 -25.84 -6.45
N VAL A 155 -1.49 -24.58 -6.07
CA VAL A 155 -0.63 -23.46 -6.48
C VAL A 155 0.67 -23.34 -5.66
N PHE A 156 0.83 -24.15 -4.63
CA PHE A 156 2.00 -24.14 -3.74
C PHE A 156 2.97 -25.32 -3.98
N TYR A 157 2.71 -26.14 -5.02
CA TYR A 157 3.54 -27.30 -5.40
C TYR A 157 4.35 -27.03 -6.66
#